data_4a039828d0629110012dcfa3faf5bef4
#
_entry.id   4a039828d0629110012dcfa3faf5bef4
#
_cell.length_a   1.000
_cell.length_b   1.000
_cell.length_c   1.000
_cell.angle_alpha   90.00
_cell.angle_beta   90.00
_cell.angle_gamma   90.00
#
_symmetry.space_group_name_H-M   'P 1'
#
loop_
_entity.id
_entity.type
_entity.pdbx_description
1 polymer ?
#
loop_
_entity_poly.entity_id
_entity_poly.type
_entity_poly.pdbx_seq_one_letter_code
_entity_poly.pdbx_strand_id
1 'polypeptide(L)'
;MQKAYKNYWTEERVSKANVQKLNPIQVCILASISQKETAKKDEAGKVAGVYMNRLRIGMALQADPTVKFALQDKSLKRIRSKHTQIDSPYNTYKYPGLPPGPIDLPQAYVQNAILNYKAHKYLYFCAKEDFSGYHNFAKSYDTHMINARKYQKALNENKIYR
;
A
#
# COMPACT_ATOMS: atom_id res chain seq x y z
N MET A 1 5.06 2.01 24.81
CA MET A 1 4.31 1.49 23.64
C MET A 1 2.83 1.32 23.94
N GLN A 2 2.40 0.57 24.95
CA GLN A 2 0.98 0.39 25.31
C GLN A 2 0.19 1.68 25.57
N LYS A 3 0.79 2.65 26.29
CA LYS A 3 0.16 3.95 26.59
C LYS A 3 -0.09 4.77 25.32
N ALA A 4 0.85 4.80 24.38
CA ALA A 4 0.69 5.49 23.11
C ALA A 4 -0.42 4.88 22.23
N TYR A 5 -0.51 3.54 22.22
CA TYR A 5 -1.58 2.83 21.53
C TYR A 5 -2.96 3.17 22.12
N LYS A 6 -3.12 3.08 23.45
CA LYS A 6 -4.38 3.43 24.12
C LYS A 6 -4.78 4.89 23.91
N ASN A 7 -3.81 5.81 23.92
CA ASN A 7 -4.08 7.22 23.67
C ASN A 7 -4.48 7.52 22.23
N TYR A 8 -3.94 6.77 21.27
CA TYR A 8 -4.30 6.93 19.86
C TYR A 8 -5.68 6.35 19.54
N TRP A 9 -6.01 5.16 20.06
CA TRP A 9 -7.26 4.44 19.75
C TRP A 9 -8.39 4.87 20.68
N THR A 10 -8.98 6.03 20.36
CA THR A 10 -10.21 6.51 20.99
C THR A 10 -11.44 5.75 20.45
N GLU A 11 -12.57 5.82 21.18
CA GLU A 11 -13.84 5.22 20.71
C GLU A 11 -14.25 5.73 19.33
N GLU A 12 -14.06 7.03 19.05
CA GLU A 12 -14.31 7.62 17.74
C GLU A 12 -13.48 6.94 16.64
N ARG A 13 -12.17 6.73 16.87
CA ARG A 13 -11.29 6.08 15.88
C ARG A 13 -11.61 4.62 15.67
N VAL A 14 -11.97 3.91 16.74
CA VAL A 14 -12.45 2.53 16.65
C VAL A 14 -13.75 2.46 15.84
N SER A 15 -14.69 3.38 16.07
CA SER A 15 -15.92 3.48 15.29
C SER A 15 -15.63 3.73 13.80
N LYS A 16 -14.72 4.64 13.47
CA LYS A 16 -14.29 4.89 12.08
C LYS A 16 -13.67 3.65 11.43
N ALA A 17 -12.85 2.90 12.16
CA ALA A 17 -12.29 1.65 11.67
C ALA A 17 -13.40 0.62 11.37
N ASN A 18 -14.37 0.46 12.27
CA ASN A 18 -15.50 -0.43 12.10
C ASN A 18 -16.35 -0.08 10.86
N VAL A 19 -16.57 1.21 10.58
CA VAL A 19 -17.22 1.68 9.35
C VAL A 19 -16.48 1.21 8.10
N GLN A 20 -15.13 1.16 8.15
CA GLN A 20 -14.30 0.62 7.08
C GLN A 20 -14.23 -0.92 7.08
N LYS A 21 -14.94 -1.60 8.00
CA LYS A 21 -14.86 -3.05 8.25
C LYS A 21 -13.44 -3.51 8.61
N LEU A 22 -12.72 -2.69 9.34
CA LEU A 22 -11.38 -2.96 9.86
C LEU A 22 -11.39 -2.83 11.39
N ASN A 23 -10.55 -3.64 12.05
CA ASN A 23 -10.21 -3.42 13.45
C ASN A 23 -8.91 -2.59 13.57
N PRO A 24 -8.56 -2.09 14.78
CA PRO A 24 -7.36 -1.30 15.00
C PRO A 24 -6.05 -1.96 14.50
N ILE A 25 -5.92 -3.28 14.65
CA ILE A 25 -4.74 -4.03 14.20
C ILE A 25 -4.66 -4.02 12.67
N GLN A 26 -5.78 -4.27 12.00
CA GLN A 26 -5.87 -4.25 10.53
C GLN A 26 -5.58 -2.85 9.96
N VAL A 27 -6.04 -1.78 10.62
CA VAL A 27 -5.66 -0.41 10.25
C VAL A 27 -4.15 -0.20 10.37
N CYS A 28 -3.54 -0.69 11.46
CA CYS A 28 -2.10 -0.61 11.66
C CYS A 28 -1.32 -1.37 10.56
N ILE A 29 -1.74 -2.59 10.22
CA ILE A 29 -1.13 -3.39 9.15
C ILE A 29 -1.22 -2.65 7.82
N LEU A 30 -2.42 -2.21 7.44
CA LEU A 30 -2.64 -1.50 6.18
C LEU A 30 -1.86 -0.17 6.11
N ALA A 31 -1.79 0.56 7.23
CA ALA A 31 -1.01 1.78 7.33
C ALA A 31 0.49 1.53 7.14
N SER A 32 1.02 0.44 7.71
CA SER A 32 2.43 0.08 7.56
C SER A 32 2.81 -0.22 6.11
N ILE A 33 1.89 -0.82 5.34
CA ILE A 33 2.08 -1.08 3.91
C ILE A 33 1.98 0.23 3.13
N SER A 34 0.89 0.99 3.32
CA SER A 34 0.64 2.24 2.58
C SER A 34 1.74 3.29 2.78
N GLN A 35 2.32 3.36 3.99
CA GLN A 35 3.44 4.24 4.30
C GLN A 35 4.69 3.97 3.45
N LYS A 36 4.89 2.71 3.05
CA LYS A 36 6.03 2.32 2.22
C LYS A 36 5.80 2.52 0.73
N GLU A 37 4.56 2.78 0.31
CA GLU A 37 4.19 2.99 -1.09
C GLU A 37 4.32 4.45 -1.51
N THR A 38 4.01 5.39 -0.63
CA THR A 38 4.07 6.81 -0.97
C THR A 38 4.65 7.66 0.16
N ALA A 39 5.51 8.59 -0.22
CA ALA A 39 5.97 9.66 0.67
C ALA A 39 5.02 10.86 0.69
N LYS A 40 4.02 10.91 -0.21
CA LYS A 40 3.05 12.00 -0.32
C LYS A 40 1.92 11.80 0.69
N LYS A 41 1.88 12.65 1.71
CA LYS A 41 0.90 12.54 2.80
C LYS A 41 -0.55 12.65 2.32
N ASP A 42 -0.79 13.47 1.33
CA ASP A 42 -2.11 13.69 0.69
C ASP A 42 -2.57 12.52 -0.17
N GLU A 43 -1.65 11.64 -0.62
CA GLU A 43 -1.99 10.40 -1.33
C GLU A 43 -2.19 9.18 -0.41
N ALA A 44 -1.73 9.23 0.84
CA ALA A 44 -1.72 8.06 1.73
C ALA A 44 -3.10 7.40 1.86
N GLY A 45 -4.15 8.20 2.04
CA GLY A 45 -5.53 7.70 2.09
C GLY A 45 -6.01 7.09 0.77
N LYS A 46 -5.58 7.65 -0.37
CA LYS A 46 -5.95 7.15 -1.69
C LYS A 46 -5.26 5.83 -2.03
N VAL A 47 -3.98 5.70 -1.67
CA VAL A 47 -3.21 4.45 -1.78
C VAL A 47 -3.83 3.37 -0.89
N ALA A 48 -4.11 3.68 0.38
CA ALA A 48 -4.78 2.76 1.28
C ALA A 48 -6.16 2.31 0.74
N GLY A 49 -6.90 3.24 0.13
CA GLY A 49 -8.19 2.96 -0.50
C GLY A 49 -8.10 1.95 -1.65
N VAL A 50 -7.01 1.93 -2.43
CA VAL A 50 -6.78 0.88 -3.44
C VAL A 50 -6.68 -0.48 -2.77
N TYR A 51 -5.90 -0.61 -1.71
CA TYR A 51 -5.77 -1.87 -0.97
C TYR A 51 -7.08 -2.29 -0.31
N MET A 52 -7.82 -1.35 0.27
CA MET A 52 -9.15 -1.63 0.84
C MET A 52 -10.14 -2.13 -0.23
N ASN A 53 -10.11 -1.55 -1.43
CA ASN A 53 -10.94 -2.02 -2.54
C ASN A 53 -10.55 -3.45 -2.98
N ARG A 54 -9.24 -3.75 -3.06
CA ARG A 54 -8.76 -5.10 -3.33
C ARG A 54 -9.19 -6.11 -2.27
N LEU A 55 -9.06 -5.76 -0.99
CA LEU A 55 -9.53 -6.62 0.12
C LEU A 55 -11.02 -6.95 0.00
N ARG A 56 -11.86 -5.96 -0.34
CA ARG A 56 -13.32 -6.14 -0.47
C ARG A 56 -13.72 -7.12 -1.57
N ILE A 57 -12.92 -7.25 -2.62
CA ILE A 57 -13.19 -8.16 -3.75
C ILE A 57 -12.33 -9.43 -3.72
N GLY A 58 -11.58 -9.68 -2.64
CA GLY A 58 -10.69 -10.82 -2.52
C GLY A 58 -9.47 -10.79 -3.43
N MET A 59 -9.12 -9.62 -3.97
CA MET A 59 -7.95 -9.45 -4.82
C MET A 59 -6.67 -9.37 -3.98
N ALA A 60 -5.61 -10.06 -4.41
CA ALA A 60 -4.30 -9.99 -3.77
C ALA A 60 -3.78 -8.55 -3.74
N LEU A 61 -3.16 -8.14 -2.62
CA LEU A 61 -2.67 -6.76 -2.47
C LEU A 61 -1.50 -6.47 -3.39
N GLN A 62 -0.63 -7.46 -3.64
CA GLN A 62 0.55 -7.34 -4.52
C GLN A 62 1.42 -6.13 -4.16
N ALA A 63 1.66 -5.95 -2.87
CA ALA A 63 2.43 -4.84 -2.33
C ALA A 63 3.91 -5.22 -2.23
N ASP A 64 4.77 -4.63 -3.04
CA ASP A 64 6.22 -4.84 -3.03
C ASP A 64 6.86 -4.73 -1.63
N PRO A 65 6.45 -3.76 -0.78
CA PRO A 65 7.01 -3.64 0.57
C PRO A 65 6.83 -4.89 1.43
N THR A 66 5.76 -5.64 1.24
CA THR A 66 5.50 -6.88 2.00
C THR A 66 6.46 -8.00 1.61
N VAL A 67 6.83 -8.08 0.33
CA VAL A 67 7.83 -9.02 -0.17
C VAL A 67 9.23 -8.64 0.31
N LYS A 68 9.57 -7.36 0.28
CA LYS A 68 10.84 -6.86 0.85
C LYS A 68 10.96 -7.20 2.33
N PHE A 69 9.89 -7.03 3.08
CA PHE A 69 9.83 -7.41 4.49
C PHE A 69 10.02 -8.91 4.68
N ALA A 70 9.34 -9.74 3.89
CA ALA A 70 9.46 -11.19 3.95
C ALA A 70 10.88 -11.71 3.65
N LEU A 71 11.58 -11.07 2.71
CA LEU A 71 12.94 -11.42 2.32
C LEU A 71 14.00 -10.94 3.33
N GLN A 72 13.67 -9.93 4.16
CA GLN A 72 14.60 -9.25 5.09
C GLN A 72 15.90 -8.75 4.44
N ASP A 73 15.89 -8.57 3.13
CA ASP A 73 17.04 -8.08 2.36
C ASP A 73 16.93 -6.56 2.14
N LYS A 74 17.67 -5.83 2.97
CA LYS A 74 17.73 -4.37 2.90
C LYS A 74 18.46 -3.83 1.66
N SER A 75 19.25 -4.66 1.00
CA SER A 75 19.98 -4.29 -0.23
C SER A 75 19.07 -4.31 -1.45
N LEU A 76 17.93 -4.96 -1.36
CA LEU A 76 17.02 -5.17 -2.47
C LEU A 76 16.31 -3.86 -2.88
N LYS A 77 16.77 -3.28 -3.99
CA LYS A 77 16.20 -2.03 -4.51
C LYS A 77 14.85 -2.26 -5.21
N ARG A 78 14.71 -3.38 -5.95
CA ARG A 78 13.54 -3.67 -6.78
C ARG A 78 13.06 -5.11 -6.60
N ILE A 79 11.74 -5.28 -6.47
CA ILE A 79 11.09 -6.60 -6.54
C ILE A 79 11.05 -7.06 -8.00
N ARG A 80 11.43 -8.31 -8.23
CA ARG A 80 11.37 -9.01 -9.52
C ARG A 80 10.49 -10.25 -9.37
N SER A 81 10.05 -10.83 -10.48
CA SER A 81 9.16 -12.01 -10.49
C SER A 81 9.66 -13.17 -9.62
N LYS A 82 10.97 -13.42 -9.56
CA LYS A 82 11.52 -14.45 -8.67
C LYS A 82 11.27 -14.19 -7.18
N HIS A 83 11.21 -12.92 -6.78
CA HIS A 83 10.99 -12.53 -5.39
C HIS A 83 9.52 -12.70 -4.98
N THR A 84 8.58 -12.54 -5.92
CA THR A 84 7.15 -12.71 -5.65
C THR A 84 6.73 -14.17 -5.47
N GLN A 85 7.67 -15.11 -5.63
CA GLN A 85 7.44 -16.55 -5.43
C GLN A 85 7.79 -17.04 -4.01
N ILE A 86 8.40 -16.17 -3.18
CA ILE A 86 8.78 -16.58 -1.82
C ILE A 86 7.59 -17.10 -1.03
N ASP A 87 7.78 -18.21 -0.33
CA ASP A 87 6.77 -18.78 0.55
C ASP A 87 6.86 -18.13 1.93
N SER A 88 6.05 -17.11 2.13
CA SER A 88 5.94 -16.37 3.37
C SER A 88 4.51 -15.86 3.55
N PRO A 89 3.93 -15.92 4.75
CA PRO A 89 2.61 -15.37 5.03
C PRO A 89 2.54 -13.85 4.82
N TYR A 90 3.68 -13.16 4.73
CA TYR A 90 3.77 -11.75 4.38
C TYR A 90 3.77 -11.50 2.86
N ASN A 91 3.88 -12.53 2.02
CA ASN A 91 3.87 -12.35 0.57
C ASN A 91 2.46 -12.11 0.05
N THR A 92 2.10 -10.85 -0.13
CA THR A 92 0.78 -10.43 -0.62
C THR A 92 0.57 -10.60 -2.12
N TYR A 93 1.55 -11.13 -2.86
CA TYR A 93 1.37 -11.64 -4.23
C TYR A 93 0.81 -13.06 -4.22
N LYS A 94 1.25 -13.87 -3.27
CA LYS A 94 0.89 -15.29 -3.16
C LYS A 94 -0.35 -15.51 -2.30
N TYR A 95 -0.48 -14.77 -1.21
CA TYR A 95 -1.54 -14.92 -0.23
C TYR A 95 -2.46 -13.69 -0.24
N PRO A 96 -3.75 -13.86 -0.63
CA PRO A 96 -4.74 -12.79 -0.56
C PRO A 96 -5.00 -12.34 0.88
N GLY A 97 -5.44 -11.11 1.04
CA GLY A 97 -5.74 -10.55 2.36
C GLY A 97 -4.60 -9.75 2.96
N LEU A 98 -4.77 -9.33 4.21
CA LEU A 98 -3.72 -8.66 4.98
C LEU A 98 -2.69 -9.68 5.49
N PRO A 99 -1.40 -9.31 5.55
CA PRO A 99 -0.40 -10.15 6.18
C PRO A 99 -0.65 -10.27 7.70
N PRO A 100 0.01 -11.22 8.40
CA PRO A 100 -0.23 -11.49 9.82
C PRO A 100 0.04 -10.33 10.76
N GLY A 101 0.86 -9.38 10.36
CA GLY A 101 1.22 -8.23 11.18
C GLY A 101 1.75 -7.04 10.35
N PRO A 102 2.01 -5.90 10.99
CA PRO A 102 2.58 -4.74 10.33
C PRO A 102 4.02 -5.00 9.89
N ILE A 103 4.40 -4.43 8.74
CA ILE A 103 5.76 -4.53 8.17
C ILE A 103 6.69 -3.39 8.62
N ASP A 104 6.12 -2.38 9.28
CA ASP A 104 6.82 -1.24 9.86
C ASP A 104 5.94 -0.60 10.95
N LEU A 105 6.50 0.34 11.72
CA LEU A 105 5.73 1.15 12.65
C LEU A 105 5.05 2.31 11.88
N PRO A 106 3.71 2.28 11.69
CA PRO A 106 3.05 3.30 10.91
C PRO A 106 2.92 4.60 11.68
N GLN A 107 3.16 5.72 11.02
CA GLN A 107 2.94 7.04 11.57
C GLN A 107 1.44 7.32 11.73
N ALA A 108 1.10 8.12 12.75
CA ALA A 108 -0.30 8.45 13.08
C ALA A 108 -1.06 9.09 11.91
N TYR A 109 -0.39 9.91 11.08
CA TYR A 109 -1.05 10.54 9.93
C TYR A 109 -1.51 9.53 8.87
N VAL A 110 -0.79 8.42 8.68
CA VAL A 110 -1.19 7.37 7.73
C VAL A 110 -2.41 6.63 8.24
N GLN A 111 -2.43 6.28 9.53
CA GLN A 111 -3.60 5.67 10.16
C GLN A 111 -4.82 6.60 10.09
N ASN A 112 -4.64 7.90 10.36
CA ASN A 112 -5.69 8.89 10.21
C ASN A 112 -6.19 9.01 8.76
N ALA A 113 -5.30 8.92 7.76
CA ALA A 113 -5.66 8.94 6.35
C ALA A 113 -6.55 7.75 5.97
N ILE A 114 -6.30 6.57 6.56
CA ILE A 114 -7.14 5.38 6.36
C ILE A 114 -8.52 5.56 7.01
N LEU A 115 -8.55 6.04 8.27
CA LEU A 115 -9.80 6.22 9.01
C LEU A 115 -10.71 7.29 8.38
N ASN A 116 -10.15 8.24 7.65
CA ASN A 116 -10.87 9.36 7.04
C ASN A 116 -10.77 9.37 5.51
N TYR A 117 -10.41 8.24 4.88
CA TYR A 117 -10.23 8.23 3.44
C TYR A 117 -11.54 8.48 2.69
N LYS A 118 -11.44 9.17 1.55
CA LYS A 118 -12.56 9.36 0.64
C LYS A 118 -12.69 8.15 -0.26
N ALA A 119 -13.86 7.49 -0.25
CA ALA A 119 -14.13 6.30 -1.04
C ALA A 119 -13.93 6.55 -2.54
N HIS A 120 -13.29 5.62 -3.21
CA HIS A 120 -13.09 5.61 -4.66
C HIS A 120 -13.11 4.18 -5.20
N LYS A 121 -13.06 4.01 -6.53
CA LYS A 121 -13.12 2.70 -7.20
C LYS A 121 -11.78 2.27 -7.82
N TYR A 122 -10.66 2.88 -7.45
CA TYR A 122 -9.36 2.49 -7.99
C TYR A 122 -8.91 1.15 -7.43
N LEU A 123 -8.33 0.32 -8.29
CA LEU A 123 -7.74 -0.99 -7.99
C LEU A 123 -6.24 -1.05 -8.27
N TYR A 124 -5.69 -0.07 -8.99
CA TYR A 124 -4.30 -0.01 -9.43
C TYR A 124 -3.73 1.39 -9.24
N PHE A 125 -2.42 1.44 -9.04
CA PHE A 125 -1.64 2.67 -9.10
C PHE A 125 -0.22 2.37 -9.58
N CYS A 126 0.45 3.35 -10.15
CA CYS A 126 1.87 3.34 -10.51
C CYS A 126 2.43 4.76 -10.41
N ALA A 127 3.75 4.87 -10.28
CA ALA A 127 4.41 6.18 -10.24
C ALA A 127 4.08 6.99 -11.52
N LYS A 128 3.95 8.31 -11.34
CA LYS A 128 3.78 9.23 -12.46
C LYS A 128 5.06 9.38 -13.27
N GLU A 129 4.88 9.57 -14.54
CA GLU A 129 5.94 9.78 -15.54
C GLU A 129 6.70 11.10 -15.38
N ASP A 130 6.18 12.05 -14.61
CA ASP A 130 6.81 13.35 -14.30
C ASP A 130 7.82 13.29 -13.15
N PHE A 131 8.01 12.11 -12.54
CA PHE A 131 8.90 11.89 -11.39
C PHE A 131 8.57 12.75 -10.17
N SER A 132 7.37 13.28 -10.07
CA SER A 132 6.90 14.09 -8.93
C SER A 132 6.82 13.33 -7.60
N GLY A 133 6.91 12.00 -7.65
CA GLY A 133 6.68 11.10 -6.52
C GLY A 133 5.20 10.82 -6.24
N TYR A 134 4.31 11.37 -7.07
CA TYR A 134 2.88 11.04 -7.07
C TYR A 134 2.59 9.82 -7.94
N HIS A 135 1.34 9.34 -7.89
CA HIS A 135 0.91 8.16 -8.61
C HIS A 135 -0.25 8.45 -9.57
N ASN A 136 -0.30 7.69 -10.66
CA ASN A 136 -1.48 7.55 -11.51
C ASN A 136 -2.32 6.40 -10.98
N PHE A 137 -3.62 6.64 -10.76
CA PHE A 137 -4.56 5.65 -10.26
C PHE A 137 -5.49 5.17 -11.38
N ALA A 138 -5.82 3.89 -11.39
CA ALA A 138 -6.68 3.29 -12.40
C ALA A 138 -7.71 2.33 -11.79
N LYS A 139 -8.88 2.26 -12.43
CA LYS A 139 -9.97 1.33 -12.06
C LYS A 139 -9.80 -0.03 -12.76
N SER A 140 -9.25 -0.03 -13.98
CA SER A 140 -9.04 -1.23 -14.80
C SER A 140 -7.57 -1.51 -15.00
N TYR A 141 -7.26 -2.77 -15.29
CA TYR A 141 -5.91 -3.21 -15.62
C TYR A 141 -5.40 -2.56 -16.91
N ASP A 142 -6.26 -2.42 -17.93
CA ASP A 142 -5.86 -1.79 -19.21
C ASP A 142 -5.40 -0.35 -19.01
N THR A 143 -6.16 0.45 -18.24
CA THR A 143 -5.77 1.82 -17.90
C THR A 143 -4.47 1.85 -17.10
N HIS A 144 -4.30 0.91 -16.15
CA HIS A 144 -3.06 0.78 -15.39
C HIS A 144 -1.87 0.49 -16.32
N MET A 145 -2.02 -0.41 -17.29
CA MET A 145 -0.96 -0.73 -18.25
C MET A 145 -0.58 0.44 -19.14
N ILE A 146 -1.54 1.29 -19.51
CA ILE A 146 -1.27 2.54 -20.23
C ILE A 146 -0.40 3.46 -19.38
N ASN A 147 -0.76 3.66 -18.10
CA ASN A 147 0.00 4.50 -17.17
C ASN A 147 1.41 3.92 -16.90
N ALA A 148 1.51 2.61 -16.71
CA ALA A 148 2.79 1.94 -16.48
C ALA A 148 3.74 2.08 -17.68
N ARG A 149 3.21 1.98 -18.91
CA ARG A 149 4.00 2.19 -20.14
C ARG A 149 4.50 3.63 -20.28
N LYS A 150 3.68 4.63 -19.92
CA LYS A 150 4.11 6.05 -19.89
C LYS A 150 5.29 6.23 -18.93
N TYR A 151 5.18 5.69 -17.73
CA TYR A 151 6.26 5.75 -16.74
C TYR A 151 7.53 5.05 -17.24
N GLN A 152 7.41 3.84 -17.80
CA GLN A 152 8.55 3.11 -18.34
C GLN A 152 9.22 3.86 -19.51
N LYS A 153 8.43 4.48 -20.38
CA LYS A 153 8.94 5.32 -21.47
C LYS A 153 9.73 6.50 -20.93
N ALA A 154 9.19 7.22 -19.93
CA ALA A 154 9.88 8.34 -19.29
C ALA A 154 11.19 7.92 -18.62
N LEU A 155 11.24 6.74 -17.96
CA LEU A 155 12.48 6.17 -17.41
C LEU A 155 13.54 5.95 -18.50
N ASN A 156 13.14 5.37 -19.63
CA ASN A 156 14.03 5.10 -20.75
C ASN A 156 14.58 6.39 -21.38
N GLU A 157 13.72 7.38 -21.61
CA GLU A 157 14.10 8.69 -22.17
C GLU A 157 15.07 9.45 -21.27
N ASN A 158 14.92 9.33 -19.97
CA ASN A 158 15.83 9.95 -18.99
C ASN A 158 17.03 9.05 -18.62
N LYS A 159 17.23 7.92 -19.32
CA LYS A 159 18.32 6.95 -19.08
C LYS A 159 18.39 6.47 -17.62
N ILE A 160 17.25 6.41 -16.94
CA ILE A 160 17.12 5.91 -15.58
C ILE A 160 16.90 4.41 -15.64
N TYR A 161 17.99 3.65 -15.65
CA TYR A 161 17.94 2.18 -15.62
C TYR A 161 17.86 1.71 -14.15
N ARG A 162 16.65 1.40 -13.67
CA ARG A 162 16.41 0.87 -12.32
C ARG A 162 16.11 -0.62 -12.35
#